data_5c733aa57215e06bfdfb6cbc774d9833
#
_entry.id   5c733aa57215e06bfdfb6cbc774d9833
#
_cell.length_a   1.000
_cell.length_b   1.000
_cell.length_c   1.000
_cell.angle_alpha   90.00
_cell.angle_beta   90.00
_cell.angle_gamma   90.00
#
_symmetry.space_group_name_H-M   'P 1'
#
loop_
_entity.id
_entity.type
_entity.pdbx_description
1 polymer ?
#
loop_
_entity_poly.entity_id
_entity_poly.type
_entity_poly.pdbx_seq_one_letter_code
_entity_poly.pdbx_strand_id
1 'polypeptide(L)'
;MPPTTESMVAASAAVASNPEAPTESWKLKFCTVCASNNNRSMEAHLRLSTAPTAFPVISFGTGSLVRLPGPSITQPNVYGFNTTSYNQMYEELQSKDERLYRNNGILNMLDRNRNLKWGPERFQDWVPGLPRLDHVSKGDKGALGTEGGVVDVIITCEERCWDAVVDDLMNKGNTLNRPVHVFNIDIKDNHEEALLGGKAILDLANRLNDAAIAQRNTHGPEGWENGAGAARLSFDESVPEILAEWQEKNPNLPALWTLAWL
;
A
#
# COMPACT_ATOMS: atom_id res chain seq x y z
N MET A 1 -53.16 58.22 27.95
CA MET A 1 -52.19 58.35 26.85
C MET A 1 -51.28 57.12 26.91
N PRO A 2 -51.31 56.26 25.96
CA PRO A 2 -50.41 55.06 25.94
C PRO A 2 -49.06 55.45 25.40
N PRO A 3 -47.98 54.68 25.78
CA PRO A 3 -46.64 54.87 25.23
C PRO A 3 -46.44 54.12 23.91
N THR A 4 -45.66 54.72 23.08
CA THR A 4 -45.27 54.38 21.75
C THR A 4 -44.41 53.09 21.70
N THR A 5 -44.75 52.22 20.79
CA THR A 5 -44.01 51.04 20.40
C THR A 5 -42.74 51.40 19.60
N GLU A 6 -41.54 51.07 20.13
CA GLU A 6 -40.30 51.11 19.40
C GLU A 6 -40.12 49.77 18.65
N SER A 7 -39.90 49.89 17.35
CA SER A 7 -39.64 48.81 16.42
C SER A 7 -38.21 48.33 16.60
N MET A 8 -38.03 47.11 17.08
CA MET A 8 -36.71 46.44 17.07
C MET A 8 -36.47 45.79 15.68
N VAL A 9 -35.56 46.37 14.92
CA VAL A 9 -35.02 45.79 13.69
C VAL A 9 -34.02 44.70 14.09
N ALA A 10 -34.38 43.44 13.88
CA ALA A 10 -33.45 42.29 14.04
C ALA A 10 -32.45 42.30 12.91
N ALA A 11 -31.20 42.57 13.20
CA ALA A 11 -30.07 42.33 12.28
C ALA A 11 -29.84 40.84 12.13
N SER A 12 -30.14 40.32 10.95
CA SER A 12 -29.75 38.97 10.53
C SER A 12 -28.23 38.91 10.37
N ALA A 13 -27.53 38.25 11.30
CA ALA A 13 -26.13 37.93 11.16
C ALA A 13 -26.00 36.82 10.10
N ALA A 14 -25.39 37.17 8.97
CA ALA A 14 -24.97 36.19 7.97
C ALA A 14 -23.94 35.25 8.61
N VAL A 15 -24.30 33.98 8.75
CA VAL A 15 -23.38 32.92 9.13
C VAL A 15 -22.42 32.74 7.96
N ALA A 16 -21.17 33.20 8.13
CA ALA A 16 -20.09 32.90 7.20
C ALA A 16 -19.90 31.39 7.19
N SER A 17 -20.20 30.76 6.05
CA SER A 17 -19.86 29.36 5.81
C SER A 17 -18.34 29.23 5.86
N ASN A 18 -17.84 28.51 6.85
CA ASN A 18 -16.46 28.04 6.87
C ASN A 18 -16.20 27.30 5.55
N PRO A 19 -15.08 27.53 4.87
CA PRO A 19 -14.71 26.67 3.74
C PRO A 19 -14.58 25.24 4.26
N GLU A 20 -15.42 24.33 3.72
CA GLU A 20 -15.29 22.90 3.97
C GLU A 20 -13.84 22.49 3.74
N ALA A 21 -13.24 21.83 4.73
CA ALA A 21 -11.97 21.17 4.55
C ALA A 21 -12.09 20.28 3.31
N PRO A 22 -11.07 20.23 2.43
CA PRO A 22 -11.15 19.43 1.21
C PRO A 22 -11.51 18.00 1.61
N THR A 23 -12.67 17.54 1.19
CA THR A 23 -13.09 16.13 1.36
C THR A 23 -12.02 15.29 0.67
N GLU A 24 -11.28 14.51 1.45
CA GLU A 24 -10.25 13.61 0.91
C GLU A 24 -10.91 12.75 -0.17
N SER A 25 -10.48 12.90 -1.43
CA SER A 25 -11.08 12.17 -2.52
C SER A 25 -10.84 10.67 -2.31
N TRP A 26 -11.89 9.86 -2.42
CA TRP A 26 -11.80 8.41 -2.30
C TRP A 26 -10.69 7.83 -3.21
N LYS A 27 -9.97 6.82 -2.72
CA LYS A 27 -8.85 6.17 -3.42
C LYS A 27 -8.87 4.67 -3.16
N LEU A 28 -8.36 3.91 -4.12
CA LEU A 28 -8.02 2.50 -3.89
C LEU A 28 -6.95 2.36 -2.80
N LYS A 29 -7.04 1.26 -2.05
CA LYS A 29 -6.09 0.90 -0.97
C LYS A 29 -5.18 -0.22 -1.48
N PHE A 30 -3.87 -0.05 -1.30
CA PHE A 30 -2.87 -0.94 -1.85
C PHE A 30 -2.12 -1.72 -0.77
N CYS A 31 -1.64 -2.89 -1.18
CA CYS A 31 -0.66 -3.67 -0.43
C CYS A 31 0.49 -4.05 -1.36
N THR A 32 1.73 -3.86 -0.95
CA THR A 32 2.91 -4.26 -1.73
C THR A 32 3.69 -5.35 -1.01
N VAL A 33 4.12 -6.38 -1.73
CA VAL A 33 4.69 -7.59 -1.12
C VAL A 33 5.95 -8.05 -1.87
N CYS A 34 7.02 -8.36 -1.13
CA CYS A 34 8.18 -9.07 -1.63
C CYS A 34 8.64 -10.13 -0.62
N ALA A 35 9.81 -10.73 -0.78
CA ALA A 35 10.25 -11.78 0.14
C ALA A 35 10.54 -11.27 1.56
N SER A 36 11.27 -10.16 1.70
CA SER A 36 11.80 -9.67 2.98
C SER A 36 11.21 -8.35 3.47
N ASN A 37 10.28 -7.74 2.73
CA ASN A 37 9.74 -6.41 2.99
C ASN A 37 10.83 -5.34 3.18
N ASN A 38 11.86 -5.35 2.34
CA ASN A 38 12.99 -4.41 2.46
C ASN A 38 13.28 -3.62 1.19
N ASN A 39 13.39 -4.27 0.02
CA ASN A 39 13.82 -3.61 -1.19
C ASN A 39 12.62 -3.25 -2.09
N ARG A 40 12.11 -4.21 -2.88
CA ARG A 40 11.10 -4.00 -3.93
C ARG A 40 9.76 -3.50 -3.39
N SER A 41 9.17 -4.19 -2.42
CA SER A 41 7.89 -3.80 -1.83
C SER A 41 7.97 -2.45 -1.11
N MET A 42 9.11 -2.13 -0.50
CA MET A 42 9.31 -0.86 0.21
C MET A 42 9.57 0.30 -0.75
N GLU A 43 10.17 0.06 -1.93
CA GLU A 43 10.25 1.08 -2.97
C GLU A 43 8.85 1.37 -3.56
N ALA A 44 8.06 0.32 -3.83
CA ALA A 44 6.68 0.49 -4.26
C ALA A 44 5.83 1.22 -3.20
N HIS A 45 5.97 0.87 -1.92
CA HIS A 45 5.33 1.56 -0.80
C HIS A 45 5.70 3.06 -0.79
N LEU A 46 6.98 3.39 -0.91
CA LEU A 46 7.43 4.78 -1.00
C LEU A 46 6.73 5.52 -2.14
N ARG A 47 6.74 4.93 -3.35
CA ARG A 47 6.14 5.56 -4.53
C ARG A 47 4.66 5.82 -4.36
N LEU A 48 3.93 4.85 -3.86
CA LEU A 48 2.48 4.94 -3.64
C LEU A 48 2.13 5.96 -2.55
N SER A 49 2.84 5.94 -1.41
CA SER A 49 2.54 6.84 -0.29
C SER A 49 2.97 8.29 -0.50
N THR A 50 3.93 8.55 -1.40
CA THR A 50 4.47 9.89 -1.65
C THR A 50 4.11 10.48 -3.00
N ALA A 51 3.36 9.76 -3.83
CA ALA A 51 2.81 10.27 -5.07
C ALA A 51 1.89 11.48 -4.82
N PRO A 52 1.64 12.33 -5.82
CA PRO A 52 0.64 13.40 -5.69
C PRO A 52 -0.72 12.89 -5.26
N THR A 53 -1.12 11.69 -5.69
CA THR A 53 -2.35 11.02 -5.25
C THR A 53 -2.25 10.56 -3.80
N ALA A 54 -1.06 10.26 -3.27
CA ALA A 54 -0.81 9.75 -1.91
C ALA A 54 -1.77 8.60 -1.54
N PHE A 55 -1.54 7.42 -2.11
CA PHE A 55 -2.40 6.26 -1.90
C PHE A 55 -2.31 5.71 -0.48
N PRO A 56 -3.42 5.25 0.12
CA PRO A 56 -3.38 4.35 1.26
C PRO A 56 -2.63 3.06 0.88
N VAL A 57 -1.57 2.74 1.63
CA VAL A 57 -0.71 1.59 1.32
C VAL A 57 -0.14 0.95 2.56
N ILE A 58 -0.14 -0.39 2.56
CA ILE A 58 0.57 -1.24 3.51
C ILE A 58 1.57 -2.12 2.75
N SER A 59 2.53 -2.70 3.45
CA SER A 59 3.51 -3.57 2.80
C SER A 59 3.98 -4.70 3.69
N PHE A 60 4.29 -5.86 3.07
CA PHE A 60 4.66 -7.08 3.78
C PHE A 60 5.78 -7.85 3.08
N GLY A 61 6.33 -8.85 3.79
CA GLY A 61 7.16 -9.90 3.23
C GLY A 61 6.52 -11.27 3.40
N THR A 62 6.84 -12.22 2.50
CA THR A 62 6.31 -13.60 2.57
C THR A 62 7.28 -14.61 3.17
N GLY A 63 8.56 -14.24 3.35
CA GLY A 63 9.57 -15.13 3.91
C GLY A 63 9.33 -15.49 5.38
N SER A 64 10.04 -16.51 5.85
CA SER A 64 10.04 -16.87 7.29
C SER A 64 10.91 -15.93 8.13
N LEU A 65 11.96 -15.39 7.51
CA LEU A 65 12.91 -14.45 8.12
C LEU A 65 13.32 -13.39 7.11
N VAL A 66 13.66 -12.23 7.62
CA VAL A 66 14.28 -11.15 6.83
C VAL A 66 15.75 -11.48 6.61
N ARG A 67 16.18 -11.51 5.36
CA ARG A 67 17.58 -11.77 4.99
C ARG A 67 18.14 -10.58 4.23
N LEU A 68 19.22 -10.02 4.73
CA LEU A 68 19.98 -8.96 4.08
C LEU A 68 21.39 -9.48 3.73
N PRO A 69 21.98 -9.02 2.62
CA PRO A 69 23.37 -9.33 2.31
C PRO A 69 24.30 -9.04 3.51
N GLY A 70 25.20 -9.98 3.76
CA GLY A 70 26.23 -9.85 4.79
C GLY A 70 27.64 -9.70 4.17
N PRO A 71 28.70 -9.92 4.97
CA PRO A 71 30.07 -9.84 4.49
C PRO A 71 30.38 -10.89 3.39
N SER A 72 29.63 -11.99 3.37
CA SER A 72 29.71 -13.03 2.34
C SER A 72 28.35 -13.66 2.08
N ILE A 73 28.21 -14.41 0.97
CA ILE A 73 26.99 -15.12 0.60
C ILE A 73 26.57 -16.13 1.69
N THR A 74 27.55 -16.71 2.39
CA THR A 74 27.29 -17.72 3.43
C THR A 74 27.00 -17.09 4.80
N GLN A 75 27.12 -15.77 4.95
CA GLN A 75 26.92 -15.04 6.19
C GLN A 75 25.95 -13.86 6.02
N PRO A 76 24.69 -14.14 5.66
CA PRO A 76 23.67 -13.09 5.57
C PRO A 76 23.38 -12.51 6.97
N ASN A 77 22.96 -11.25 7.01
CA ASN A 77 22.32 -10.73 8.21
C ASN A 77 20.86 -11.20 8.25
N VAL A 78 20.43 -11.74 9.38
CA VAL A 78 19.11 -12.38 9.51
C VAL A 78 18.36 -11.74 10.68
N TYR A 79 17.09 -11.36 10.43
CA TYR A 79 16.23 -10.72 11.41
C TYR A 79 14.82 -11.33 11.41
N GLY A 80 14.10 -11.14 12.52
CA GLY A 80 12.70 -11.53 12.62
C GLY A 80 11.75 -10.49 12.05
N PHE A 81 10.72 -10.95 11.34
CA PHE A 81 9.56 -10.10 11.03
C PHE A 81 8.83 -9.72 12.32
N ASN A 82 8.16 -8.57 12.31
CA ASN A 82 7.31 -8.07 13.40
C ASN A 82 8.06 -7.80 14.74
N THR A 83 9.34 -8.13 14.83
CA THR A 83 10.14 -8.05 16.07
C THR A 83 11.35 -7.15 15.98
N THR A 84 11.88 -6.89 14.78
CA THR A 84 13.06 -6.06 14.56
C THR A 84 12.71 -4.85 13.71
N SER A 85 12.95 -3.65 14.22
CA SER A 85 12.69 -2.42 13.46
C SER A 85 13.76 -2.16 12.41
N TYR A 86 13.41 -1.38 11.36
CA TYR A 86 14.39 -0.92 10.38
C TYR A 86 15.48 -0.06 11.01
N ASN A 87 15.13 0.70 12.06
CA ASN A 87 16.13 1.50 12.79
C ASN A 87 17.14 0.61 13.51
N GLN A 88 16.68 -0.46 14.19
CA GLN A 88 17.58 -1.44 14.82
C GLN A 88 18.52 -2.09 13.80
N MET A 89 17.98 -2.52 12.64
CA MET A 89 18.82 -3.09 11.56
C MET A 89 19.85 -2.07 11.06
N TYR A 90 19.45 -0.81 10.88
CA TYR A 90 20.33 0.26 10.42
C TYR A 90 21.48 0.48 11.40
N GLU A 91 21.18 0.69 12.67
CA GLU A 91 22.18 0.93 13.72
C GLU A 91 23.13 -0.25 13.90
N GLU A 92 22.61 -1.48 13.89
CA GLU A 92 23.42 -2.70 13.99
C GLU A 92 24.39 -2.83 12.80
N LEU A 93 23.92 -2.68 11.57
CA LEU A 93 24.77 -2.83 10.39
C LEU A 93 25.75 -1.67 10.26
N GLN A 94 25.37 -0.45 10.63
CA GLN A 94 26.28 0.68 10.70
C GLN A 94 27.41 0.43 11.70
N SER A 95 27.10 -0.13 12.87
CA SER A 95 28.12 -0.45 13.89
C SER A 95 29.01 -1.62 13.50
N LYS A 96 28.53 -2.59 12.72
CA LYS A 96 29.28 -3.76 12.26
C LYS A 96 30.33 -3.38 11.21
N ASP A 97 29.92 -2.72 10.14
CA ASP A 97 30.79 -2.24 9.05
C ASP A 97 30.07 -1.17 8.22
N GLU A 98 30.14 0.08 8.63
CA GLU A 98 29.51 1.19 7.94
C GLU A 98 29.95 1.29 6.48
N ARG A 99 31.24 1.07 6.21
CA ARG A 99 31.79 1.21 4.86
C ARG A 99 31.21 0.16 3.92
N LEU A 100 31.17 -1.12 4.35
CA LEU A 100 30.59 -2.21 3.56
C LEU A 100 29.13 -1.95 3.25
N TYR A 101 28.30 -1.68 4.29
CA TYR A 101 26.86 -1.58 4.14
C TYR A 101 26.38 -0.26 3.51
N ARG A 102 27.24 0.76 3.53
CA ARG A 102 27.00 1.99 2.76
C ARG A 102 27.33 1.77 1.27
N ASN A 103 28.44 1.12 0.96
CA ASN A 103 28.87 0.86 -0.42
C ASN A 103 27.93 -0.10 -1.17
N ASN A 104 27.35 -1.09 -0.49
CA ASN A 104 26.40 -2.01 -1.11
C ASN A 104 24.95 -1.51 -1.07
N GLY A 105 24.69 -0.30 -0.59
CA GLY A 105 23.39 0.37 -0.59
C GLY A 105 22.43 -0.06 0.53
N ILE A 106 22.81 -0.99 1.40
CA ILE A 106 21.90 -1.51 2.46
C ILE A 106 21.55 -0.41 3.46
N LEU A 107 22.50 0.42 3.89
CA LEU A 107 22.20 1.51 4.82
C LEU A 107 21.26 2.55 4.20
N ASN A 108 21.41 2.86 2.91
CA ASN A 108 20.50 3.78 2.22
C ASN A 108 19.08 3.19 2.10
N MET A 109 18.99 1.89 1.82
CA MET A 109 17.72 1.16 1.78
C MET A 109 17.03 1.17 3.16
N LEU A 110 17.75 0.84 4.22
CA LEU A 110 17.21 0.81 5.58
C LEU A 110 16.86 2.22 6.08
N ASP A 111 17.63 3.25 5.71
CA ASP A 111 17.31 4.66 6.01
C ASP A 111 15.99 5.09 5.34
N ARG A 112 15.80 4.75 4.07
CA ARG A 112 14.50 4.92 3.39
C ARG A 112 13.38 4.22 4.15
N ASN A 113 13.59 2.95 4.53
CA ASN A 113 12.56 2.11 5.14
C ASN A 113 12.12 2.63 6.53
N ARG A 114 13.07 2.99 7.41
CA ARG A 114 12.75 3.52 8.75
C ARG A 114 12.01 4.86 8.72
N ASN A 115 12.11 5.59 7.60
CA ASN A 115 11.36 6.81 7.37
C ASN A 115 9.95 6.56 6.77
N LEU A 116 9.62 5.31 6.44
CA LEU A 116 8.32 4.91 5.89
C LEU A 116 7.47 4.16 6.90
N LYS A 117 8.06 3.20 7.62
CA LYS A 117 7.35 2.40 8.63
C LYS A 117 8.34 1.85 9.67
N TRP A 118 7.79 1.36 10.78
CA TRP A 118 8.58 0.87 11.90
C TRP A 118 9.52 -0.29 11.55
N GLY A 119 9.04 -1.30 10.84
CA GLY A 119 9.84 -2.50 10.54
C GLY A 119 9.14 -3.41 9.52
N PRO A 120 9.81 -4.49 9.10
CA PRO A 120 9.23 -5.47 8.20
C PRO A 120 8.13 -6.27 8.89
N GLU A 121 7.00 -6.39 8.23
CA GLU A 121 5.86 -7.18 8.66
C GLU A 121 5.69 -8.40 7.75
N ARG A 122 5.19 -9.52 8.30
CA ARG A 122 4.96 -10.74 7.55
C ARG A 122 3.53 -10.83 7.05
N PHE A 123 3.34 -11.17 5.76
CA PHE A 123 2.02 -11.24 5.14
C PHE A 123 1.11 -12.28 5.79
N GLN A 124 1.64 -13.46 6.10
CA GLN A 124 0.87 -14.55 6.69
C GLN A 124 0.38 -14.23 8.12
N ASP A 125 1.01 -13.26 8.79
CA ASP A 125 0.59 -12.81 10.14
C ASP A 125 -0.46 -11.68 10.08
N TRP A 126 -0.71 -11.12 8.88
CA TRP A 126 -1.76 -10.13 8.68
C TRP A 126 -3.13 -10.80 8.63
N VAL A 127 -4.07 -10.27 9.39
CA VAL A 127 -5.46 -10.71 9.38
C VAL A 127 -6.32 -9.59 8.79
N PRO A 128 -6.89 -9.78 7.57
CA PRO A 128 -7.80 -8.81 6.98
C PRO A 128 -8.96 -8.46 7.91
N GLY A 129 -9.30 -7.17 7.98
CA GLY A 129 -10.38 -6.67 8.83
C GLY A 129 -9.96 -6.39 10.28
N LEU A 130 -8.74 -6.75 10.68
CA LEU A 130 -8.20 -6.41 11.99
C LEU A 130 -7.11 -5.33 11.91
N PRO A 131 -6.99 -4.47 12.92
CA PRO A 131 -5.88 -3.54 13.02
C PRO A 131 -4.53 -4.28 12.94
N ARG A 132 -3.57 -3.69 12.26
CA ARG A 132 -2.19 -4.18 12.25
C ARG A 132 -1.55 -4.01 13.65
N LEU A 133 -0.26 -4.30 13.75
CA LEU A 133 0.51 -4.21 14.99
C LEU A 133 0.49 -2.79 15.61
N ASP A 134 0.53 -2.69 16.92
CA ASP A 134 0.44 -1.42 17.67
C ASP A 134 1.44 -0.35 17.23
N HIS A 135 2.62 -0.77 16.74
CA HIS A 135 3.64 0.18 16.26
C HIS A 135 3.26 0.89 14.95
N VAL A 136 2.30 0.40 14.20
CA VAL A 136 1.80 1.04 12.96
C VAL A 136 1.28 2.45 13.24
N SER A 137 0.65 2.66 14.37
CA SER A 137 0.18 3.98 14.81
C SER A 137 1.31 5.02 15.02
N LYS A 138 2.57 4.57 15.05
CA LYS A 138 3.74 5.40 15.32
C LYS A 138 4.34 6.04 14.07
N GLY A 139 3.59 6.15 12.98
CA GLY A 139 3.99 6.98 11.86
C GLY A 139 4.29 6.26 10.55
N ASP A 140 3.69 5.08 10.31
CA ASP A 140 3.78 4.46 8.98
C ASP A 140 3.15 5.40 7.93
N LYS A 141 3.93 5.78 6.92
CA LYS A 141 3.42 6.54 5.77
C LYS A 141 2.50 5.65 4.94
N GLY A 142 1.38 6.21 4.50
CA GLY A 142 0.36 5.45 3.78
C GLY A 142 -0.56 4.62 4.66
N ALA A 143 -0.38 4.60 5.99
CA ALA A 143 -1.27 3.89 6.91
C ALA A 143 -2.68 4.47 6.95
N LEU A 144 -2.83 5.79 6.74
CA LEU A 144 -4.12 6.46 6.71
C LEU A 144 -5.03 5.85 5.64
N GLY A 145 -6.23 5.44 6.03
CA GLY A 145 -7.20 4.73 5.18
C GLY A 145 -7.02 3.22 5.15
N THR A 146 -5.99 2.66 5.80
CA THR A 146 -5.78 1.21 5.93
C THR A 146 -5.97 0.68 7.36
N GLU A 147 -6.51 1.50 8.26
CA GLU A 147 -6.68 1.18 9.69
C GLU A 147 -7.56 -0.05 9.92
N GLY A 148 -8.55 -0.26 9.04
CA GLY A 148 -9.42 -1.43 9.06
C GLY A 148 -8.74 -2.73 8.56
N GLY A 149 -7.45 -2.68 8.22
CA GLY A 149 -6.72 -3.85 7.73
C GLY A 149 -7.28 -4.43 6.42
N VAL A 150 -7.85 -3.61 5.55
CA VAL A 150 -8.38 -4.03 4.25
C VAL A 150 -7.73 -3.25 3.11
N VAL A 151 -7.58 -3.92 1.96
CA VAL A 151 -7.04 -3.33 0.73
C VAL A 151 -7.89 -3.75 -0.47
N ASP A 152 -7.79 -3.01 -1.56
CA ASP A 152 -8.46 -3.31 -2.83
C ASP A 152 -7.53 -4.04 -3.80
N VAL A 153 -6.21 -3.80 -3.67
CA VAL A 153 -5.19 -4.31 -4.58
C VAL A 153 -3.96 -4.76 -3.81
N ILE A 154 -3.49 -5.97 -4.10
CA ILE A 154 -2.22 -6.52 -3.62
C ILE A 154 -1.27 -6.64 -4.81
N ILE A 155 -0.04 -6.15 -4.69
CA ILE A 155 0.99 -6.24 -5.73
C ILE A 155 2.22 -6.95 -5.17
N THR A 156 2.51 -8.13 -5.68
CA THR A 156 3.72 -8.89 -5.38
C THR A 156 4.83 -8.55 -6.38
N CYS A 157 6.10 -8.74 -6.00
CA CYS A 157 7.25 -8.36 -6.80
C CYS A 157 8.02 -9.56 -7.37
N GLU A 158 7.54 -10.77 -7.19
CA GLU A 158 8.07 -12.02 -7.76
C GLU A 158 7.04 -13.14 -7.60
N GLU A 159 7.07 -14.12 -8.51
CA GLU A 159 6.07 -15.19 -8.63
C GLU A 159 5.93 -16.01 -7.34
N ARG A 160 7.03 -16.40 -6.69
CA ARG A 160 6.96 -17.14 -5.41
C ARG A 160 6.29 -16.35 -4.28
N CYS A 161 6.33 -15.01 -4.31
CA CYS A 161 5.58 -14.19 -3.36
C CYS A 161 4.10 -14.15 -3.74
N TRP A 162 3.78 -14.16 -5.03
CA TRP A 162 2.43 -14.24 -5.53
C TRP A 162 1.76 -15.56 -5.13
N ASP A 163 2.44 -16.69 -5.37
CA ASP A 163 1.98 -18.01 -4.92
C ASP A 163 1.69 -18.02 -3.41
N ALA A 164 2.65 -17.53 -2.60
CA ALA A 164 2.50 -17.50 -1.15
C ALA A 164 1.35 -16.60 -0.68
N VAL A 165 1.09 -15.49 -1.37
CA VAL A 165 -0.02 -14.58 -1.08
C VAL A 165 -1.36 -15.23 -1.45
N VAL A 166 -1.47 -15.82 -2.64
CA VAL A 166 -2.70 -16.47 -3.11
C VAL A 166 -3.05 -17.66 -2.23
N ASP A 167 -2.05 -18.52 -1.93
CA ASP A 167 -2.23 -19.65 -1.02
C ASP A 167 -2.70 -19.22 0.37
N ASP A 168 -2.10 -18.17 0.92
CA ASP A 168 -2.46 -17.65 2.24
C ASP A 168 -3.89 -17.09 2.27
N LEU A 169 -4.30 -16.34 1.23
CA LEU A 169 -5.67 -15.83 1.10
C LEU A 169 -6.68 -16.97 1.00
N MET A 170 -6.38 -18.00 0.21
CA MET A 170 -7.24 -19.19 0.10
C MET A 170 -7.36 -19.95 1.42
N ASN A 171 -6.26 -20.07 2.18
CA ASN A 171 -6.24 -20.78 3.46
C ASN A 171 -6.93 -20.00 4.58
N LYS A 172 -6.90 -18.67 4.57
CA LYS A 172 -7.61 -17.82 5.53
C LYS A 172 -9.13 -17.86 5.36
N GLY A 173 -9.59 -18.27 4.17
CA GLY A 173 -10.99 -18.25 3.83
C GLY A 173 -11.53 -16.82 3.65
N ASN A 174 -12.66 -16.68 3.02
CA ASN A 174 -13.26 -15.39 2.65
C ASN A 174 -14.03 -14.77 3.84
N THR A 175 -13.34 -14.46 4.93
CA THR A 175 -14.00 -14.02 6.18
C THR A 175 -14.74 -12.69 6.05
N LEU A 176 -14.28 -11.81 5.13
CA LEU A 176 -14.89 -10.51 4.88
C LEU A 176 -15.80 -10.50 3.66
N ASN A 177 -15.79 -11.58 2.86
CA ASN A 177 -16.48 -11.64 1.57
C ASN A 177 -16.20 -10.41 0.68
N ARG A 178 -14.93 -9.95 0.70
CA ARG A 178 -14.47 -8.75 0.00
C ARG A 178 -13.51 -9.13 -1.12
N PRO A 179 -13.80 -8.78 -2.39
CA PRO A 179 -12.90 -9.06 -3.49
C PRO A 179 -11.64 -8.18 -3.39
N VAL A 180 -10.50 -8.77 -3.75
CA VAL A 180 -9.19 -8.12 -3.83
C VAL A 180 -8.47 -8.55 -5.10
N HIS A 181 -7.94 -7.58 -5.85
CA HIS A 181 -7.11 -7.88 -7.02
C HIS A 181 -5.68 -8.19 -6.57
N VAL A 182 -5.15 -9.33 -6.97
CA VAL A 182 -3.77 -9.71 -6.72
C VAL A 182 -3.01 -9.66 -8.04
N PHE A 183 -1.96 -8.85 -8.09
CA PHE A 183 -1.03 -8.76 -9.22
C PHE A 183 0.33 -9.29 -8.82
N ASN A 184 1.03 -9.95 -9.72
CA ASN A 184 2.47 -10.09 -9.66
C ASN A 184 3.09 -9.20 -10.74
N ILE A 185 4.13 -8.47 -10.39
CA ILE A 185 5.00 -7.76 -11.34
C ILE A 185 6.41 -8.26 -11.06
N ASP A 186 6.97 -9.01 -12.01
CA ASP A 186 8.26 -9.65 -11.78
C ASP A 186 9.41 -8.65 -11.87
N ILE A 187 9.99 -8.32 -10.72
CA ILE A 187 11.04 -7.32 -10.54
C ILE A 187 12.28 -8.03 -9.97
N LYS A 188 13.42 -7.92 -10.66
CA LYS A 188 14.69 -8.46 -10.13
C LYS A 188 15.06 -7.79 -8.81
N ASP A 189 15.60 -8.59 -7.86
CA ASP A 189 15.91 -8.09 -6.52
C ASP A 189 17.26 -7.38 -6.47
N ASN A 190 17.32 -6.22 -7.08
CA ASN A 190 18.40 -5.25 -6.95
C ASN A 190 17.85 -3.83 -6.87
N HIS A 191 18.69 -2.87 -6.52
CA HIS A 191 18.25 -1.49 -6.28
C HIS A 191 17.72 -0.81 -7.54
N GLU A 192 18.37 -0.97 -8.68
CA GLU A 192 17.99 -0.31 -9.94
C GLU A 192 16.63 -0.82 -10.43
N GLU A 193 16.46 -2.15 -10.47
CA GLU A 193 15.20 -2.76 -10.89
C GLU A 193 14.05 -2.45 -9.93
N ALA A 194 14.34 -2.36 -8.61
CA ALA A 194 13.32 -1.92 -7.64
C ALA A 194 12.84 -0.48 -7.92
N LEU A 195 13.73 0.43 -8.32
CA LEU A 195 13.35 1.80 -8.70
C LEU A 195 12.47 1.83 -9.96
N LEU A 196 12.82 1.05 -10.97
CA LEU A 196 12.05 0.93 -12.22
C LEU A 196 10.68 0.29 -11.95
N GLY A 197 10.67 -0.84 -11.24
CA GLY A 197 9.45 -1.54 -10.87
C GLY A 197 8.51 -0.69 -10.01
N GLY A 198 9.06 0.05 -9.04
CA GLY A 198 8.27 0.96 -8.20
C GLY A 198 7.57 2.08 -9.01
N LYS A 199 8.22 2.61 -10.05
CA LYS A 199 7.59 3.58 -10.97
C LYS A 199 6.49 2.93 -11.81
N ALA A 200 6.74 1.73 -12.32
CA ALA A 200 5.77 0.99 -13.11
C ALA A 200 4.55 0.57 -12.28
N ILE A 201 4.75 0.18 -11.00
CA ILE A 201 3.68 -0.07 -10.04
C ILE A 201 2.84 1.19 -9.80
N LEU A 202 3.46 2.36 -9.66
CA LEU A 202 2.72 3.61 -9.51
C LEU A 202 1.89 3.95 -10.75
N ASP A 203 2.40 3.72 -11.97
CA ASP A 203 1.61 3.90 -13.20
C ASP A 203 0.39 2.97 -13.23
N LEU A 204 0.56 1.68 -12.89
CA LEU A 204 -0.56 0.75 -12.78
C LEU A 204 -1.58 1.20 -11.72
N ALA A 205 -1.11 1.61 -10.55
CA ALA A 205 -1.98 2.08 -9.46
C ALA A 205 -2.81 3.31 -9.87
N ASN A 206 -2.22 4.27 -10.57
CA ASN A 206 -2.96 5.43 -11.10
C ASN A 206 -4.06 4.99 -12.07
N ARG A 207 -3.76 4.11 -13.04
CA ARG A 207 -4.74 3.61 -14.02
C ARG A 207 -5.90 2.89 -13.35
N LEU A 208 -5.59 1.98 -12.40
CA LEU A 208 -6.61 1.27 -11.63
C LEU A 208 -7.49 2.24 -10.82
N ASN A 209 -6.87 3.21 -10.16
CA ASN A 209 -7.60 4.20 -9.36
C ASN A 209 -8.49 5.11 -10.21
N ASP A 210 -8.00 5.57 -11.36
CA ASP A 210 -8.77 6.41 -12.27
C ASP A 210 -9.99 5.65 -12.82
N ALA A 211 -9.82 4.37 -13.19
CA ALA A 211 -10.91 3.51 -13.61
C ALA A 211 -11.93 3.30 -12.47
N ALA A 212 -11.46 3.01 -11.25
CA ALA A 212 -12.32 2.82 -10.09
C ALA A 212 -13.14 4.09 -9.76
N ILE A 213 -12.52 5.27 -9.82
CA ILE A 213 -13.20 6.56 -9.63
C ILE A 213 -14.25 6.78 -10.73
N ALA A 214 -13.92 6.51 -11.99
CA ALA A 214 -14.84 6.66 -13.11
C ALA A 214 -16.09 5.78 -12.93
N GLN A 215 -15.92 4.51 -12.54
CA GLN A 215 -17.04 3.61 -12.29
C GLN A 215 -17.87 4.06 -11.08
N ARG A 216 -17.25 4.50 -10.00
CA ARG A 216 -17.97 5.02 -8.83
C ARG A 216 -18.76 6.30 -9.13
N ASN A 217 -18.24 7.16 -9.98
CA ASN A 217 -18.95 8.37 -10.44
C ASN A 217 -20.15 8.03 -11.33
N THR A 218 -20.06 6.95 -12.11
CA THR A 218 -21.12 6.52 -13.04
C THR A 218 -22.23 5.75 -12.32
N HIS A 219 -21.88 4.85 -11.40
CA HIS A 219 -22.80 3.86 -10.82
C HIS A 219 -23.07 4.07 -9.33
N GLY A 220 -22.40 5.03 -8.68
CA GLY A 220 -22.46 5.24 -7.23
C GLY A 220 -21.49 4.35 -6.44
N PRO A 221 -21.26 4.66 -5.16
CA PRO A 221 -20.32 3.95 -4.30
C PRO A 221 -20.89 2.70 -3.61
N GLU A 222 -22.20 2.47 -3.69
CA GLU A 222 -22.91 1.44 -2.93
C GLU A 222 -22.42 0.04 -3.32
N GLY A 223 -22.21 -0.82 -2.34
CA GLY A 223 -21.78 -2.20 -2.54
C GLY A 223 -20.34 -2.38 -3.03
N TRP A 224 -19.50 -1.33 -3.01
CA TRP A 224 -18.10 -1.44 -3.38
C TRP A 224 -17.34 -2.40 -2.47
N GLU A 225 -17.54 -2.28 -1.16
CA GLU A 225 -16.77 -3.02 -0.15
C GLU A 225 -17.02 -4.54 -0.16
N ASN A 226 -18.21 -4.98 -0.57
CA ASN A 226 -18.59 -6.39 -0.64
C ASN A 226 -18.60 -6.96 -2.06
N GLY A 227 -18.15 -6.19 -3.05
CA GLY A 227 -18.08 -6.62 -4.44
C GLY A 227 -19.40 -6.72 -5.19
N ALA A 228 -20.53 -6.36 -4.56
CA ALA A 228 -21.87 -6.53 -5.17
C ALA A 228 -22.37 -5.27 -5.90
N GLY A 229 -21.70 -4.12 -5.71
CA GLY A 229 -22.10 -2.85 -6.33
C GLY A 229 -21.77 -2.78 -7.82
N ALA A 230 -22.63 -2.13 -8.60
CA ALA A 230 -22.45 -1.98 -10.04
C ALA A 230 -21.11 -1.33 -10.40
N ALA A 231 -20.67 -0.30 -9.65
CA ALA A 231 -19.37 0.32 -9.84
C ALA A 231 -18.21 -0.67 -9.64
N ARG A 232 -18.31 -1.54 -8.62
CA ARG A 232 -17.28 -2.53 -8.34
C ARG A 232 -17.23 -3.61 -9.41
N LEU A 233 -18.37 -4.15 -9.84
CA LEU A 233 -18.44 -5.15 -10.89
C LEU A 233 -17.85 -4.61 -12.21
N SER A 234 -18.26 -3.41 -12.63
CA SER A 234 -17.72 -2.78 -13.85
C SER A 234 -16.22 -2.48 -13.75
N PHE A 235 -15.72 -2.13 -12.57
CA PHE A 235 -14.28 -1.97 -12.33
C PHE A 235 -13.56 -3.31 -12.45
N ASP A 236 -14.04 -4.36 -11.77
CA ASP A 236 -13.43 -5.70 -11.79
C ASP A 236 -13.35 -6.26 -13.23
N GLU A 237 -14.38 -6.04 -14.05
CA GLU A 237 -14.41 -6.41 -15.47
C GLU A 237 -13.38 -5.64 -16.32
N SER A 238 -13.04 -4.40 -15.96
CA SER A 238 -12.09 -3.57 -16.70
C SER A 238 -10.60 -3.87 -16.39
N VAL A 239 -10.31 -4.51 -15.27
CA VAL A 239 -8.94 -4.76 -14.78
C VAL A 239 -8.07 -5.54 -15.76
N PRO A 240 -8.54 -6.61 -16.45
CA PRO A 240 -7.72 -7.33 -17.43
C PRO A 240 -7.26 -6.45 -18.59
N GLU A 241 -8.10 -5.56 -19.09
CA GLU A 241 -7.77 -4.63 -20.18
C GLU A 241 -6.75 -3.58 -19.72
N ILE A 242 -6.95 -3.01 -18.53
CA ILE A 242 -6.00 -2.07 -17.90
C ILE A 242 -4.62 -2.72 -17.76
N LEU A 243 -4.56 -3.97 -17.33
CA LEU A 243 -3.31 -4.72 -17.20
C LEU A 243 -2.66 -4.97 -18.57
N ALA A 244 -3.44 -5.34 -19.58
CA ALA A 244 -2.94 -5.57 -20.94
C ALA A 244 -2.30 -4.30 -21.51
N GLU A 245 -2.97 -3.15 -21.44
CA GLU A 245 -2.43 -1.86 -21.87
C GLU A 245 -1.18 -1.44 -21.10
N TRP A 246 -1.15 -1.73 -19.79
CA TRP A 246 0.01 -1.46 -18.96
C TRP A 246 1.19 -2.35 -19.34
N GLN A 247 0.95 -3.65 -19.61
CA GLN A 247 1.96 -4.61 -20.01
C GLN A 247 2.59 -4.25 -21.37
N GLU A 248 1.83 -3.73 -22.32
CA GLU A 248 2.36 -3.22 -23.61
C GLU A 248 3.39 -2.11 -23.40
N LYS A 249 3.20 -1.26 -22.40
CA LYS A 249 4.13 -0.17 -22.06
C LYS A 249 5.31 -0.63 -21.22
N ASN A 250 5.18 -1.78 -20.55
CA ASN A 250 6.17 -2.36 -19.65
C ASN A 250 6.55 -3.80 -20.07
N PRO A 251 7.02 -4.04 -21.31
CA PRO A 251 7.23 -5.40 -21.81
C PRO A 251 8.33 -6.18 -21.08
N ASN A 252 9.21 -5.49 -20.34
CA ASN A 252 10.29 -6.10 -19.56
C ASN A 252 9.89 -6.44 -18.11
N LEU A 253 8.65 -6.17 -17.73
CA LEU A 253 8.10 -6.47 -16.40
C LEU A 253 6.91 -7.44 -16.55
N PRO A 254 7.16 -8.76 -16.68
CA PRO A 254 6.07 -9.74 -16.80
C PRO A 254 5.11 -9.62 -15.63
N ALA A 255 3.82 -9.68 -15.93
CA ALA A 255 2.77 -9.55 -14.93
C ALA A 255 1.79 -10.72 -14.95
N LEU A 256 1.32 -11.14 -13.76
CA LEU A 256 0.20 -12.05 -13.53
C LEU A 256 -0.90 -11.32 -12.79
N TRP A 257 -2.12 -11.81 -12.93
CA TRP A 257 -3.27 -11.28 -12.20
C TRP A 257 -4.28 -12.36 -11.86
N THR A 258 -4.90 -12.21 -10.69
CA THR A 258 -6.09 -12.95 -10.30
C THR A 258 -7.00 -12.10 -9.41
N LEU A 259 -8.28 -12.43 -9.37
CA LEU A 259 -9.20 -11.93 -8.37
C LEU A 259 -9.25 -12.94 -7.22
N ALA A 260 -9.02 -12.48 -6.00
CA ALA A 260 -9.08 -13.25 -4.76
C ALA A 260 -10.06 -12.58 -3.78
N TRP A 261 -10.16 -13.11 -2.57
CA TRP A 261 -11.11 -12.65 -1.55
C TRP A 261 -10.41 -12.53 -0.19
N LEU A 262 -10.76 -11.47 0.55
CA LEU A 262 -10.36 -11.24 1.94
C LEU A 262 -11.41 -11.79 2.91
#